data_c032af7e68305171762ffe91866ab7c8
#
_entry.id   c032af7e68305171762ffe91866ab7c8
#
_cell.length_a   1.000
_cell.length_b   1.000
_cell.length_c   1.000
_cell.angle_alpha   90.00
_cell.angle_beta   90.00
_cell.angle_gamma   90.00
#
_symmetry.space_group_name_H-M   'P 1'
#
loop_
_entity.id
_entity.type
_entity.pdbx_description
1 polymer ?
#
loop_
_entity_poly.entity_id
_entity_poly.type
_entity_poly.pdbx_seq_one_letter_code
_entity_poly.pdbx_strand_id
1 'polypeptide(L)'
;MSSPKIRTPAVVLSLAALLSLFALGACGVPRVTSSSGGQTDTPRARPQPTAKPVYESPVLERLVAAANERATHEVEYDGSYFKLDYPNGDVPANKGVCTDEVIRSYRALGIDLQKEVHEDMQANFARYPTKFGLKTTDTNIDHRRVPNLRVFFERKGKSLPITDDATDYRPGDIVTWDLNASQTHIGIIVDAPSATPGRYLILHNIGRGPKIEDVLFAWKITGHYRYTGPPPTPASVPARAPSRRPAR
;
A
#
# COMPACT_ATOMS: atom_id res chain seq x y z
N MET A 1 -25.25 -10.68 48.78
CA MET A 1 -24.55 -9.41 48.64
C MET A 1 -24.85 -8.90 47.24
N SER A 2 -25.67 -7.84 47.18
CA SER A 2 -26.30 -7.33 45.95
C SER A 2 -25.42 -6.29 45.25
N SER A 3 -25.22 -6.46 43.92
CA SER A 3 -24.54 -5.47 43.08
C SER A 3 -25.47 -4.30 42.71
N PRO A 4 -24.98 -3.07 42.63
CA PRO A 4 -25.82 -1.93 42.27
C PRO A 4 -25.91 -1.76 40.73
N LYS A 5 -27.15 -1.53 40.26
CA LYS A 5 -27.46 -1.19 38.87
C LYS A 5 -27.17 0.30 38.61
N ILE A 6 -26.33 0.59 37.64
CA ILE A 6 -26.08 1.96 37.14
C ILE A 6 -27.17 2.31 36.11
N ARG A 7 -27.93 3.39 36.40
CA ARG A 7 -28.92 3.98 35.49
C ARG A 7 -28.26 5.07 34.66
N THR A 8 -28.36 4.99 33.33
CA THR A 8 -28.00 6.05 32.38
C THR A 8 -29.15 7.03 32.19
N PRO A 9 -28.94 8.35 32.20
CA PRO A 9 -29.98 9.33 31.89
C PRO A 9 -30.14 9.51 30.37
N ALA A 10 -31.40 9.57 29.94
CA ALA A 10 -31.79 9.91 28.57
C ALA A 10 -31.70 11.45 28.38
N VAL A 11 -31.00 11.85 27.30
CA VAL A 11 -30.97 13.26 26.87
C VAL A 11 -32.08 13.46 25.84
N VAL A 12 -33.04 14.31 26.19
CA VAL A 12 -34.13 14.77 25.31
C VAL A 12 -33.63 15.99 24.54
N LEU A 13 -33.53 15.90 23.22
CA LEU A 13 -33.24 17.05 22.34
C LEU A 13 -34.57 17.67 21.88
N SER A 14 -34.82 18.91 22.34
CA SER A 14 -35.93 19.73 21.88
C SER A 14 -35.62 20.43 20.56
N LEU A 15 -36.46 20.23 19.57
CA LEU A 15 -36.43 20.91 18.27
C LEU A 15 -37.24 22.22 18.38
N ALA A 16 -36.60 23.38 18.27
CA ALA A 16 -37.25 24.66 18.12
C ALA A 16 -37.27 25.10 16.66
N ALA A 17 -38.45 25.18 16.07
CA ALA A 17 -38.68 25.72 14.72
C ALA A 17 -38.85 27.25 14.81
N LEU A 18 -38.03 27.98 14.05
CA LEU A 18 -38.20 29.43 13.82
C LEU A 18 -38.74 29.64 12.40
N LEU A 19 -39.99 30.02 12.29
CA LEU A 19 -40.58 30.63 11.09
C LEU A 19 -40.19 32.11 11.03
N SER A 20 -39.59 32.55 9.93
CA SER A 20 -39.42 33.98 9.60
C SER A 20 -40.16 34.29 8.30
N LEU A 21 -41.22 35.06 8.42
CA LEU A 21 -41.92 35.73 7.31
C LEU A 21 -41.02 36.87 6.79
N PHE A 22 -40.82 36.95 5.47
CA PHE A 22 -40.34 38.15 4.82
C PHE A 22 -41.33 38.63 3.74
N ALA A 23 -41.68 39.90 3.87
CA ALA A 23 -42.65 40.64 3.07
C ALA A 23 -42.14 40.97 1.68
N LEU A 24 -43.07 41.02 0.70
CA LEU A 24 -42.83 41.50 -0.66
C LEU A 24 -42.59 43.01 -0.69
N GLY A 25 -41.51 43.43 -1.30
CA GLY A 25 -41.27 44.80 -1.76
C GLY A 25 -41.04 44.81 -3.26
N ALA A 26 -42.00 45.34 -4.01
CA ALA A 26 -41.88 45.53 -5.44
C ALA A 26 -41.19 46.89 -5.72
N CYS A 27 -40.03 46.87 -6.40
CA CYS A 27 -39.45 48.04 -7.04
C CYS A 27 -38.95 47.67 -8.43
N GLY A 28 -39.47 48.35 -9.43
CA GLY A 28 -39.14 48.19 -10.84
C GLY A 28 -37.71 48.58 -11.16
N VAL A 29 -37.09 47.84 -12.04
CA VAL A 29 -35.75 48.08 -12.59
C VAL A 29 -35.83 48.14 -14.12
N PRO A 30 -35.15 49.09 -14.78
CA PRO A 30 -35.22 49.25 -16.23
C PRO A 30 -34.50 48.11 -16.95
N ARG A 31 -35.11 47.69 -18.05
CA ARG A 31 -34.66 46.63 -18.94
C ARG A 31 -33.47 47.11 -19.79
N VAL A 32 -32.26 46.67 -19.44
CA VAL A 32 -31.08 46.80 -20.32
C VAL A 32 -30.99 45.51 -21.15
N THR A 33 -31.20 45.64 -22.43
CA THR A 33 -30.98 44.55 -23.41
C THR A 33 -29.49 44.45 -23.69
N SER A 34 -28.79 43.52 -23.01
CA SER A 34 -27.44 43.12 -23.37
C SER A 34 -27.54 41.81 -24.14
N SER A 35 -27.15 41.86 -25.41
CA SER A 35 -26.91 40.67 -26.23
C SER A 35 -25.67 39.96 -25.71
N SER A 36 -25.85 38.92 -24.89
CA SER A 36 -24.77 38.02 -24.49
C SER A 36 -24.68 36.89 -25.49
N GLY A 37 -23.63 36.91 -26.32
CA GLY A 37 -23.16 35.72 -27.03
C GLY A 37 -22.86 34.61 -26.00
N GLY A 38 -23.68 33.54 -26.00
CA GLY A 38 -23.46 32.42 -25.15
C GLY A 38 -22.22 31.64 -25.56
N GLN A 39 -21.09 31.92 -24.86
CA GLN A 39 -20.01 30.96 -24.80
C GLN A 39 -20.47 29.85 -23.86
N THR A 40 -20.84 28.73 -24.45
CA THR A 40 -20.97 27.48 -23.69
C THR A 40 -19.56 27.06 -23.27
N ASP A 41 -19.20 27.36 -22.03
CA ASP A 41 -18.04 26.76 -21.40
C ASP A 41 -18.24 25.23 -21.32
N THR A 42 -17.83 24.56 -22.39
CA THR A 42 -17.67 23.10 -22.36
C THR A 42 -16.65 22.80 -21.26
N PRO A 43 -16.98 21.97 -20.25
CA PRO A 43 -16.03 21.60 -19.23
C PRO A 43 -14.79 21.01 -19.91
N ARG A 44 -13.66 21.71 -19.85
CA ARG A 44 -12.38 21.24 -20.40
C ARG A 44 -12.08 19.92 -19.74
N ALA A 45 -12.24 18.81 -20.50
CA ALA A 45 -11.90 17.48 -20.05
C ALA A 45 -10.47 17.51 -19.48
N ARG A 46 -10.35 17.17 -18.20
CA ARG A 46 -9.07 17.13 -17.49
C ARG A 46 -8.20 16.09 -18.19
N PRO A 47 -6.94 16.40 -18.58
CA PRO A 47 -6.07 15.42 -19.21
C PRO A 47 -5.89 14.23 -18.24
N GLN A 48 -6.46 13.09 -18.58
CA GLN A 48 -6.07 11.85 -17.93
C GLN A 48 -4.69 11.47 -18.49
N PRO A 49 -3.81 10.86 -17.66
CA PRO A 49 -2.58 10.29 -18.17
C PRO A 49 -2.92 9.21 -19.18
N THR A 50 -2.83 9.50 -20.47
CA THR A 50 -3.13 8.53 -21.54
C THR A 50 -1.94 7.67 -21.92
N ALA A 51 -0.77 7.96 -21.36
CA ALA A 51 0.43 7.18 -21.59
C ALA A 51 0.62 6.13 -20.49
N LYS A 52 0.89 4.88 -20.89
CA LYS A 52 1.31 3.82 -19.96
C LYS A 52 2.55 4.30 -19.19
N PRO A 53 2.62 4.12 -17.85
CA PRO A 53 3.79 4.53 -17.09
C PRO A 53 5.05 3.82 -17.58
N VAL A 54 6.17 4.53 -17.61
CA VAL A 54 7.48 3.96 -17.93
C VAL A 54 8.04 3.36 -16.65
N TYR A 55 8.25 2.05 -16.64
CA TYR A 55 8.84 1.33 -15.52
C TYR A 55 10.36 1.35 -15.58
N GLU A 56 11.03 1.54 -14.44
CA GLU A 56 12.51 1.48 -14.37
C GLU A 56 13.06 0.06 -14.61
N SER A 57 12.23 -0.96 -14.43
CA SER A 57 12.62 -2.34 -14.72
C SER A 57 11.41 -3.21 -15.05
N PRO A 58 11.59 -4.31 -15.83
CA PRO A 58 10.54 -5.28 -16.09
C PRO A 58 10.00 -5.98 -14.82
N VAL A 59 10.79 -6.00 -13.74
CA VAL A 59 10.36 -6.57 -12.46
C VAL A 59 9.25 -5.72 -11.86
N LEU A 60 9.38 -4.38 -11.90
CA LEU A 60 8.36 -3.47 -11.37
C LEU A 60 7.06 -3.54 -12.17
N GLU A 61 7.14 -3.68 -13.50
CA GLU A 61 5.95 -3.88 -14.33
C GLU A 61 5.21 -5.16 -13.93
N ARG A 62 5.93 -6.28 -13.74
CA ARG A 62 5.34 -7.54 -13.29
C ARG A 62 4.79 -7.45 -11.87
N LEU A 63 5.48 -6.70 -10.98
CA LEU A 63 4.99 -6.47 -9.61
C LEU A 63 3.65 -5.73 -9.61
N VAL A 64 3.53 -4.69 -10.43
CA VAL A 64 2.28 -3.93 -10.56
C VAL A 64 1.18 -4.81 -11.15
N ALA A 65 1.48 -5.63 -12.16
CA ALA A 65 0.50 -6.57 -12.72
C ALA A 65 0.01 -7.57 -11.66
N ALA A 66 0.92 -8.14 -10.85
CA ALA A 66 0.57 -9.02 -9.75
C ALA A 66 -0.24 -8.29 -8.66
N ALA A 67 0.11 -7.05 -8.34
CA ALA A 67 -0.62 -6.23 -7.38
C ALA A 67 -2.05 -5.93 -7.88
N ASN A 68 -2.22 -5.61 -9.16
CA ASN A 68 -3.55 -5.41 -9.75
C ASN A 68 -4.41 -6.68 -9.66
N GLU A 69 -3.82 -7.85 -9.92
CA GLU A 69 -4.52 -9.12 -9.79
C GLU A 69 -4.96 -9.37 -8.34
N ARG A 70 -4.12 -9.06 -7.35
CA ARG A 70 -4.48 -9.22 -5.93
C ARG A 70 -5.78 -8.51 -5.56
N ALA A 71 -6.09 -7.37 -6.16
CA ALA A 71 -7.32 -6.63 -5.91
C ALA A 71 -8.61 -7.36 -6.35
N THR A 72 -8.50 -8.43 -7.14
CA THR A 72 -9.64 -9.25 -7.59
C THR A 72 -9.96 -10.39 -6.62
N HIS A 73 -9.11 -10.63 -5.61
CA HIS A 73 -9.29 -11.73 -4.67
C HIS A 73 -10.17 -11.32 -3.49
N GLU A 74 -10.99 -12.25 -3.02
CA GLU A 74 -11.73 -12.11 -1.78
C GLU A 74 -10.87 -12.62 -0.62
N VAL A 75 -10.49 -11.73 0.30
CA VAL A 75 -9.62 -12.02 1.44
C VAL A 75 -10.25 -11.45 2.71
N GLU A 76 -10.49 -12.32 3.67
CA GLU A 76 -10.84 -11.94 5.04
C GLU A 76 -9.62 -11.34 5.74
N TYR A 77 -9.79 -10.19 6.40
CA TYR A 77 -8.70 -9.56 7.16
C TYR A 77 -8.44 -10.34 8.44
N ASP A 78 -7.35 -11.10 8.48
CA ASP A 78 -6.98 -11.95 9.61
C ASP A 78 -5.50 -11.80 9.95
N GLY A 79 -5.23 -11.10 11.06
CA GLY A 79 -3.89 -10.90 11.62
C GLY A 79 -3.43 -11.96 12.58
N SER A 80 -4.16 -13.07 12.69
CA SER A 80 -3.80 -14.19 13.58
C SER A 80 -2.43 -14.77 13.25
N TYR A 81 -1.82 -15.40 14.24
CA TYR A 81 -0.60 -16.15 14.05
C TYR A 81 -0.91 -17.50 13.39
N PHE A 82 -0.26 -17.77 12.26
CA PHE A 82 -0.34 -19.04 11.53
C PHE A 82 1.01 -19.75 11.59
N LYS A 83 0.98 -21.08 11.76
CA LYS A 83 2.15 -21.90 11.52
C LYS A 83 2.27 -22.10 10.01
N LEU A 84 3.38 -21.67 9.44
CA LEU A 84 3.63 -21.67 8.01
C LEU A 84 4.77 -22.63 7.67
N ASP A 85 4.73 -23.20 6.48
CA ASP A 85 5.89 -23.86 5.89
C ASP A 85 7.03 -22.84 5.68
N TYR A 86 8.25 -23.32 5.54
CA TYR A 86 9.41 -22.49 5.24
C TYR A 86 10.37 -23.24 4.32
N PRO A 87 10.87 -22.63 3.23
CA PRO A 87 10.44 -21.34 2.66
C PRO A 87 9.08 -21.43 1.93
N ASN A 88 8.61 -20.29 1.40
CA ASN A 88 7.39 -20.14 0.59
C ASN A 88 6.07 -20.42 1.33
N GLY A 89 6.07 -20.41 2.67
CA GLY A 89 4.84 -20.54 3.43
C GLY A 89 3.90 -19.36 3.26
N ASP A 90 2.59 -19.61 3.22
CA ASP A 90 1.55 -18.58 3.12
C ASP A 90 0.42 -18.88 4.11
N VAL A 91 -0.28 -17.84 4.50
CA VAL A 91 -1.54 -17.98 5.24
C VAL A 91 -2.62 -18.51 4.29
N PRO A 92 -3.75 -19.08 4.80
CA PRO A 92 -4.84 -19.54 3.93
C PRO A 92 -5.17 -18.51 2.84
N ALA A 93 -5.41 -18.97 1.62
CA ALA A 93 -5.55 -18.09 0.45
C ALA A 93 -6.65 -17.02 0.59
N ASN A 94 -7.70 -17.36 1.36
CA ASN A 94 -8.82 -16.46 1.66
C ASN A 94 -8.60 -15.60 2.92
N LYS A 95 -7.39 -15.60 3.51
CA LYS A 95 -7.03 -14.80 4.69
C LYS A 95 -5.78 -13.98 4.45
N GLY A 96 -5.63 -12.87 5.19
CA GLY A 96 -4.43 -12.06 5.12
C GLY A 96 -4.63 -10.65 5.64
N VAL A 97 -3.52 -9.92 5.73
CA VAL A 97 -3.46 -8.51 6.11
C VAL A 97 -2.69 -7.71 5.05
N CYS A 98 -2.43 -6.43 5.28
CA CYS A 98 -1.72 -5.58 4.32
C CYS A 98 -0.37 -6.13 3.86
N THR A 99 0.39 -6.75 4.74
CA THR A 99 1.69 -7.36 4.41
C THR A 99 1.55 -8.57 3.50
N ASP A 100 0.49 -9.38 3.69
CA ASP A 100 0.27 -10.58 2.89
C ASP A 100 -0.02 -10.22 1.41
N GLU A 101 -0.64 -9.07 1.15
CA GLU A 101 -0.84 -8.60 -0.23
C GLU A 101 0.49 -8.24 -0.91
N VAL A 102 1.40 -7.60 -0.18
CA VAL A 102 2.76 -7.30 -0.68
C VAL A 102 3.54 -8.60 -0.91
N ILE A 103 3.53 -9.50 0.08
CA ILE A 103 4.24 -10.79 0.01
C ILE A 103 3.76 -11.61 -1.19
N ARG A 104 2.46 -11.73 -1.39
CA ARG A 104 1.85 -12.48 -2.49
C ARG A 104 2.14 -11.85 -3.85
N SER A 105 2.17 -10.51 -3.93
CA SER A 105 2.56 -9.81 -5.15
C SER A 105 4.01 -10.14 -5.54
N TYR A 106 4.94 -10.13 -4.60
CA TYR A 106 6.33 -10.55 -4.86
C TYR A 106 6.47 -12.04 -5.16
N ARG A 107 5.71 -12.88 -4.47
CA ARG A 107 5.71 -14.33 -4.71
C ARG A 107 5.31 -14.70 -6.14
N ALA A 108 4.36 -13.97 -6.74
CA ALA A 108 3.98 -14.13 -8.14
C ALA A 108 5.15 -13.92 -9.11
N LEU A 109 6.20 -13.20 -8.67
CA LEU A 109 7.43 -12.98 -9.43
C LEU A 109 8.53 -14.02 -9.12
N GLY A 110 8.27 -14.96 -8.21
CA GLY A 110 9.25 -15.92 -7.71
C GLY A 110 10.17 -15.35 -6.61
N ILE A 111 9.81 -14.19 -6.01
CA ILE A 111 10.54 -13.56 -4.91
C ILE A 111 9.86 -13.93 -3.59
N ASP A 112 10.55 -14.71 -2.74
CA ASP A 112 10.02 -15.16 -1.45
C ASP A 112 10.44 -14.20 -0.32
N LEU A 113 9.58 -13.21 -0.04
CA LEU A 113 9.84 -12.28 1.06
C LEU A 113 9.84 -12.94 2.44
N GLN A 114 9.18 -14.11 2.63
CA GLN A 114 9.29 -14.85 3.88
C GLN A 114 10.74 -15.27 4.13
N LYS A 115 11.35 -15.90 3.12
CA LYS A 115 12.74 -16.37 3.17
C LYS A 115 13.71 -15.20 3.32
N GLU A 116 13.60 -14.20 2.44
CA GLU A 116 14.56 -13.10 2.39
C GLU A 116 14.57 -12.23 3.65
N VAL A 117 13.38 -11.91 4.19
CA VAL A 117 13.26 -11.15 5.44
C VAL A 117 13.80 -11.96 6.61
N HIS A 118 13.45 -13.25 6.71
CA HIS A 118 13.91 -14.12 7.78
C HIS A 118 15.44 -14.26 7.78
N GLU A 119 16.04 -14.52 6.63
CA GLU A 119 17.51 -14.67 6.50
C GLU A 119 18.25 -13.36 6.80
N ASP A 120 17.78 -12.22 6.30
CA ASP A 120 18.39 -10.92 6.64
C ASP A 120 18.22 -10.59 8.12
N MET A 121 17.06 -10.88 8.69
CA MET A 121 16.78 -10.67 10.10
C MET A 121 17.65 -11.59 10.98
N GLN A 122 17.82 -12.85 10.60
CA GLN A 122 18.70 -13.79 11.31
C GLN A 122 20.15 -13.30 11.33
N ALA A 123 20.65 -12.81 10.22
CA ALA A 123 22.02 -12.29 10.11
C ALA A 123 22.22 -10.92 10.78
N ASN A 124 21.16 -10.15 11.01
CA ASN A 124 21.20 -8.76 11.45
C ASN A 124 20.17 -8.43 12.54
N PHE A 125 19.86 -9.37 13.41
CA PHE A 125 18.74 -9.27 14.35
C PHE A 125 18.71 -7.97 15.16
N ALA A 126 19.86 -7.47 15.58
CA ALA A 126 19.98 -6.21 16.34
C ALA A 126 19.56 -4.95 15.55
N ARG A 127 19.39 -5.04 14.22
CA ARG A 127 18.91 -3.94 13.37
C ARG A 127 17.38 -3.89 13.29
N TYR A 128 16.72 -4.97 13.67
CA TYR A 128 15.28 -5.09 13.58
C TYR A 128 14.58 -4.67 14.87
N PRO A 129 13.33 -4.18 14.78
CA PRO A 129 12.62 -3.69 15.95
C PRO A 129 12.36 -4.79 16.99
N THR A 130 12.67 -4.51 18.24
CA THR A 130 12.37 -5.38 19.39
C THR A 130 10.94 -5.18 19.95
N LYS A 131 10.17 -4.33 19.30
CA LYS A 131 8.82 -3.87 19.72
C LYS A 131 7.86 -5.01 20.10
N PHE A 132 8.03 -6.19 19.50
CA PHE A 132 7.15 -7.35 19.72
C PHE A 132 7.69 -8.35 20.76
N GLY A 133 8.72 -7.98 21.51
CA GLY A 133 9.32 -8.83 22.55
C GLY A 133 10.06 -10.06 22.01
N LEU A 134 10.37 -10.09 20.71
CA LEU A 134 11.09 -11.19 20.10
C LEU A 134 12.53 -11.25 20.62
N LYS A 135 12.98 -12.44 20.96
CA LYS A 135 14.37 -12.75 21.32
C LYS A 135 15.13 -13.46 20.21
N THR A 136 14.42 -13.93 19.19
CA THR A 136 14.93 -14.64 18.02
C THR A 136 14.01 -14.40 16.85
N THR A 137 14.44 -14.78 15.65
CA THR A 137 13.62 -14.75 14.43
C THR A 137 12.52 -15.82 14.46
N ASP A 138 11.43 -15.57 13.73
CA ASP A 138 10.28 -16.47 13.60
C ASP A 138 9.79 -16.47 12.14
N THR A 139 10.01 -17.58 11.43
CA THR A 139 9.64 -17.76 10.02
C THR A 139 8.15 -17.56 9.75
N ASN A 140 7.29 -17.69 10.76
CA ASN A 140 5.84 -17.58 10.60
C ASN A 140 5.35 -16.11 10.56
N ILE A 141 6.11 -15.16 11.17
CA ILE A 141 5.59 -13.82 11.41
C ILE A 141 6.56 -12.69 11.03
N ASP A 142 7.86 -12.96 10.89
CA ASP A 142 8.86 -11.90 10.65
C ASP A 142 8.50 -11.04 9.43
N HIS A 143 8.18 -11.68 8.30
CA HIS A 143 7.80 -11.03 7.04
C HIS A 143 6.39 -10.42 7.06
N ARG A 144 5.54 -10.78 8.03
CA ARG A 144 4.18 -10.27 8.18
C ARG A 144 4.08 -9.03 9.07
N ARG A 145 5.21 -8.42 9.45
CA ARG A 145 5.28 -7.21 10.28
C ARG A 145 5.81 -6.03 9.49
N VAL A 146 5.00 -4.99 9.31
CA VAL A 146 5.40 -3.78 8.59
C VAL A 146 6.72 -3.19 9.10
N PRO A 147 6.98 -3.06 10.43
CA PRO A 147 8.26 -2.55 10.91
C PRO A 147 9.48 -3.40 10.49
N ASN A 148 9.33 -4.71 10.34
CA ASN A 148 10.40 -5.58 9.85
C ASN A 148 10.60 -5.40 8.34
N LEU A 149 9.51 -5.32 7.56
CA LEU A 149 9.57 -5.06 6.12
C LEU A 149 10.24 -3.69 5.83
N ARG A 150 9.99 -2.67 6.64
CA ARG A 150 10.67 -1.37 6.51
C ARG A 150 12.18 -1.53 6.60
N VAL A 151 12.67 -2.17 7.66
CA VAL A 151 14.11 -2.42 7.83
C VAL A 151 14.67 -3.26 6.69
N PHE A 152 13.93 -4.28 6.26
CA PHE A 152 14.34 -5.10 5.12
C PHE A 152 14.48 -4.28 3.84
N PHE A 153 13.48 -3.49 3.47
CA PHE A 153 13.52 -2.67 2.26
C PHE A 153 14.55 -1.53 2.34
N GLU A 154 14.82 -0.98 3.53
CA GLU A 154 15.93 -0.03 3.74
C GLU A 154 17.29 -0.67 3.47
N ARG A 155 17.46 -1.94 3.82
CA ARG A 155 18.73 -2.67 3.74
C ARG A 155 18.95 -3.33 2.37
N LYS A 156 17.92 -3.84 1.75
CA LYS A 156 17.99 -4.67 0.53
C LYS A 156 17.42 -3.99 -0.72
N GLY A 157 16.55 -3.03 -0.52
CA GLY A 157 15.96 -2.21 -1.58
C GLY A 157 16.66 -0.87 -1.74
N LYS A 158 15.96 0.04 -2.40
CA LYS A 158 16.31 1.45 -2.55
C LYS A 158 15.34 2.27 -1.72
N SER A 159 15.83 2.96 -0.70
CA SER A 159 15.06 3.98 0.00
C SER A 159 14.92 5.21 -0.90
N LEU A 160 13.71 5.73 -0.99
CA LEU A 160 13.35 6.89 -1.78
C LEU A 160 12.95 8.05 -0.84
N PRO A 161 13.05 9.31 -1.28
CA PRO A 161 12.59 10.45 -0.48
C PRO A 161 11.11 10.33 -0.14
N ILE A 162 10.75 10.74 1.07
CA ILE A 162 9.36 10.98 1.47
C ILE A 162 9.09 12.45 1.22
N THR A 163 8.19 12.76 0.29
CA THR A 163 7.85 14.11 -0.13
C THR A 163 6.34 14.30 -0.14
N ASP A 164 5.89 15.54 -0.29
CA ASP A 164 4.47 15.86 -0.48
C ASP A 164 4.09 15.94 -1.97
N ASP A 165 5.06 15.71 -2.88
CA ASP A 165 4.82 15.66 -4.32
C ASP A 165 4.46 14.23 -4.74
N ALA A 166 3.22 14.04 -5.21
CA ALA A 166 2.73 12.74 -5.65
C ALA A 166 3.51 12.17 -6.85
N THR A 167 4.17 13.02 -7.64
CA THR A 167 4.92 12.60 -8.84
C THR A 167 6.23 11.87 -8.50
N ASP A 168 6.70 11.97 -7.25
CA ASP A 168 7.85 11.22 -6.76
C ASP A 168 7.54 9.74 -6.52
N TYR A 169 6.24 9.42 -6.40
CA TYR A 169 5.74 8.08 -6.09
C TYR A 169 5.26 7.38 -7.35
N ARG A 170 5.97 6.33 -7.76
CA ARG A 170 5.77 5.68 -9.06
C ARG A 170 5.21 4.25 -8.93
N PRO A 171 4.51 3.74 -9.95
CA PRO A 171 4.08 2.35 -9.99
C PRO A 171 5.20 1.36 -9.72
N GLY A 172 4.96 0.43 -8.80
CA GLY A 172 5.92 -0.55 -8.29
C GLY A 172 6.66 -0.11 -7.03
N ASP A 173 6.48 1.15 -6.57
CA ASP A 173 7.01 1.58 -5.27
C ASP A 173 6.17 1.01 -4.12
N ILE A 174 6.84 0.77 -3.00
CA ILE A 174 6.25 0.33 -1.75
C ILE A 174 6.18 1.53 -0.82
N VAL A 175 5.02 1.77 -0.22
CA VAL A 175 4.83 2.82 0.75
C VAL A 175 4.37 2.24 2.08
N THR A 176 4.88 2.78 3.17
CA THR A 176 4.43 2.43 4.53
C THR A 176 3.92 3.66 5.25
N TRP A 177 2.94 3.45 6.13
CA TRP A 177 2.32 4.50 6.93
C TRP A 177 2.22 4.13 8.41
N ASP A 178 2.12 5.15 9.25
CA ASP A 178 1.54 5.04 10.59
C ASP A 178 0.08 5.48 10.51
N LEU A 179 -0.85 4.56 10.75
CA LEU A 179 -2.29 4.87 10.82
C LEU A 179 -2.62 5.61 12.12
N ASN A 180 -1.91 5.26 13.20
CA ASN A 180 -1.96 5.86 14.53
C ASN A 180 -0.70 5.46 15.32
N ALA A 181 -0.66 5.75 16.61
CA ALA A 181 0.51 5.49 17.47
C ALA A 181 0.93 4.00 17.56
N SER A 182 0.03 3.07 17.26
CA SER A 182 0.27 1.63 17.44
C SER A 182 0.15 0.80 16.15
N GLN A 183 -0.52 1.33 15.14
CA GLN A 183 -0.83 0.62 13.91
C GLN A 183 -0.03 1.16 12.74
N THR A 184 0.65 0.25 12.05
CA THR A 184 1.40 0.53 10.82
C THR A 184 0.71 -0.13 9.64
N HIS A 185 0.95 0.40 8.44
CA HIS A 185 0.33 -0.07 7.20
C HIS A 185 1.34 -0.09 6.06
N ILE A 186 1.05 -0.87 5.01
CA ILE A 186 1.90 -0.99 3.82
C ILE A 186 1.03 -1.22 2.59
N GLY A 187 1.49 -0.74 1.44
CA GLY A 187 0.87 -0.97 0.14
C GLY A 187 1.86 -0.84 -1.02
N ILE A 188 1.38 -1.19 -2.20
CA ILE A 188 2.12 -1.10 -3.47
C ILE A 188 1.41 -0.08 -4.36
N ILE A 189 2.17 0.87 -4.92
CA ILE A 189 1.64 1.81 -5.91
C ILE A 189 1.41 1.04 -7.21
N VAL A 190 0.18 1.11 -7.73
CA VAL A 190 -0.19 0.50 -9.01
C VAL A 190 -0.28 1.54 -10.12
N ASP A 191 -0.45 1.12 -11.36
CA ASP A 191 -0.47 2.01 -12.54
C ASP A 191 -1.85 2.63 -12.82
N ALA A 192 -2.85 2.38 -12.00
CA ALA A 192 -4.14 3.01 -12.09
C ALA A 192 -4.05 4.48 -11.65
N PRO A 193 -4.43 5.46 -12.50
CA PRO A 193 -4.38 6.87 -12.15
C PRO A 193 -5.49 7.23 -11.15
N SER A 194 -5.16 8.09 -10.18
CA SER A 194 -6.14 8.73 -9.32
C SER A 194 -6.95 9.80 -10.08
N ALA A 195 -8.11 10.16 -9.56
CA ALA A 195 -8.82 11.37 -9.97
C ALA A 195 -8.02 12.66 -9.68
N THR A 196 -7.08 12.61 -8.72
CA THR A 196 -6.13 13.68 -8.44
C THR A 196 -4.96 13.61 -9.43
N PRO A 197 -4.70 14.67 -10.23
CA PRO A 197 -3.64 14.67 -11.21
C PRO A 197 -2.26 14.37 -10.62
N GLY A 198 -1.44 13.59 -11.34
CA GLY A 198 -0.08 13.23 -10.95
C GLY A 198 0.02 12.14 -9.89
N ARG A 199 -1.11 11.58 -9.45
CA ARG A 199 -1.15 10.55 -8.42
C ARG A 199 -1.61 9.20 -8.97
N TYR A 200 -1.03 8.13 -8.46
CA TYR A 200 -1.42 6.75 -8.70
C TYR A 200 -2.16 6.17 -7.49
N LEU A 201 -3.00 5.16 -7.75
CA LEU A 201 -3.69 4.40 -6.72
C LEU A 201 -2.77 3.38 -6.06
N ILE A 202 -3.21 2.85 -4.93
CA ILE A 202 -2.43 1.93 -4.11
C ILE A 202 -3.20 0.65 -3.86
N LEU A 203 -2.57 -0.51 -4.14
CA LEU A 203 -3.03 -1.79 -3.62
C LEU A 203 -2.69 -1.88 -2.14
N HIS A 204 -3.68 -2.11 -1.30
CA HIS A 204 -3.53 -2.38 0.13
C HIS A 204 -4.71 -3.20 0.66
N ASN A 205 -4.62 -3.65 1.94
CA ASN A 205 -5.73 -4.29 2.65
C ASN A 205 -5.80 -3.72 4.08
N ILE A 206 -6.86 -2.97 4.38
CA ILE A 206 -7.08 -2.32 5.68
C ILE A 206 -8.34 -2.82 6.39
N GLY A 207 -8.74 -4.08 6.15
CA GLY A 207 -9.85 -4.73 6.85
C GLY A 207 -11.04 -5.13 5.99
N ARG A 208 -11.03 -4.78 4.69
CA ARG A 208 -12.13 -5.12 3.76
C ARG A 208 -11.66 -5.94 2.55
N GLY A 209 -10.60 -6.71 2.72
CA GLY A 209 -9.89 -7.37 1.63
C GLY A 209 -9.00 -6.41 0.84
N PRO A 210 -8.25 -6.93 -0.15
CA PRO A 210 -7.38 -6.13 -0.99
C PRO A 210 -8.20 -5.15 -1.84
N LYS A 211 -7.76 -3.87 -1.87
CA LYS A 211 -8.38 -2.78 -2.61
C LYS A 211 -7.32 -1.93 -3.28
N ILE A 212 -7.71 -1.31 -4.40
CA ILE A 212 -6.92 -0.28 -5.06
C ILE A 212 -7.62 1.05 -4.82
N GLU A 213 -7.00 1.91 -3.99
CA GLU A 213 -7.62 3.14 -3.50
C GLU A 213 -6.64 4.32 -3.53
N ASP A 214 -7.17 5.56 -3.55
CA ASP A 214 -6.37 6.80 -3.48
C ASP A 214 -6.05 7.14 -2.02
N VAL A 215 -5.06 6.46 -1.46
CA VAL A 215 -4.69 6.60 -0.04
C VAL A 215 -3.25 7.06 0.17
N LEU A 216 -2.54 7.51 -0.86
CA LEU A 216 -1.12 7.87 -0.76
C LEU A 216 -0.85 8.82 0.42
N PHE A 217 -1.62 9.88 0.55
CA PHE A 217 -1.49 10.87 1.60
C PHE A 217 -2.61 10.82 2.65
N ALA A 218 -3.30 9.67 2.77
CA ALA A 218 -4.36 9.49 3.77
C ALA A 218 -3.81 9.44 5.21
N TRP A 219 -2.56 9.01 5.37
CA TRP A 219 -1.89 8.87 6.67
C TRP A 219 -0.44 9.33 6.57
N LYS A 220 0.23 9.42 7.73
CA LYS A 220 1.65 9.78 7.79
C LYS A 220 2.50 8.72 7.12
N ILE A 221 3.13 9.06 6.00
CA ILE A 221 4.10 8.20 5.32
C ILE A 221 5.32 8.04 6.23
N THR A 222 5.78 6.80 6.38
CA THR A 222 6.92 6.41 7.23
C THR A 222 8.00 5.65 6.47
N GLY A 223 7.78 5.39 5.19
CA GLY A 223 8.76 4.78 4.31
C GLY A 223 8.30 4.81 2.86
N HIS A 224 9.26 4.97 1.96
CA HIS A 224 9.08 4.93 0.51
C HIS A 224 10.25 4.14 -0.08
N TYR A 225 9.95 3.03 -0.74
CA TYR A 225 10.95 2.06 -1.17
C TYR A 225 10.70 1.54 -2.56
N ARG A 226 11.79 1.08 -3.22
CA ARG A 226 11.74 0.31 -4.45
C ARG A 226 12.57 -0.95 -4.28
N TYR A 227 11.98 -2.12 -4.55
CA TYR A 227 12.66 -3.39 -4.43
C TYR A 227 12.37 -4.27 -5.65
N THR A 228 13.40 -4.83 -6.25
CA THR A 228 13.31 -5.63 -7.47
C THR A 228 13.74 -7.09 -7.28
N GLY A 229 13.80 -7.52 -6.02
CA GLY A 229 14.33 -8.83 -5.66
C GLY A 229 15.84 -8.82 -5.41
N PRO A 230 16.39 -9.97 -4.97
CA PRO A 230 17.81 -10.12 -4.78
C PRO A 230 18.56 -9.97 -6.12
N PRO A 231 19.84 -9.53 -6.10
CA PRO A 231 20.64 -9.51 -7.31
C PRO A 231 20.69 -10.93 -7.89
N PRO A 232 20.71 -11.06 -9.23
CA PRO A 232 20.82 -12.37 -9.85
C PRO A 232 22.07 -13.09 -9.34
N THR A 233 21.90 -14.31 -8.85
CA THR A 233 23.05 -15.14 -8.47
C THR A 233 23.96 -15.28 -9.69
N PRO A 234 25.26 -14.97 -9.57
CA PRO A 234 26.18 -15.20 -10.69
C PRO A 234 26.00 -16.64 -11.15
N ALA A 235 25.69 -16.83 -12.44
CA ALA A 235 25.59 -18.16 -13.00
C ALA A 235 26.89 -18.89 -12.64
N SER A 236 26.77 -20.04 -11.98
CA SER A 236 27.92 -20.87 -11.65
C SER A 236 28.64 -21.15 -12.95
N VAL A 237 29.83 -20.56 -13.13
CA VAL A 237 30.67 -20.85 -14.30
C VAL A 237 30.89 -22.35 -14.27
N PRO A 238 30.43 -23.09 -15.29
CA PRO A 238 30.63 -24.53 -15.32
C PRO A 238 32.13 -24.81 -15.15
N ALA A 239 32.48 -25.63 -14.17
CA ALA A 239 33.87 -25.99 -13.91
C ALA A 239 34.50 -26.46 -15.21
N ARG A 240 35.56 -25.76 -15.65
CA ARG A 240 36.29 -26.08 -16.87
C ARG A 240 36.73 -27.55 -16.76
N ALA A 241 36.21 -28.40 -17.63
CA ALA A 241 36.57 -29.81 -17.66
C ALA A 241 38.10 -29.92 -17.69
N PRO A 242 38.69 -30.84 -16.90
CA PRO A 242 40.14 -31.01 -16.90
C PRO A 242 40.61 -31.37 -18.31
N SER A 243 41.54 -30.57 -18.84
CA SER A 243 42.15 -30.84 -20.14
C SER A 243 42.85 -32.20 -20.08
N ARG A 244 42.40 -33.15 -20.89
CA ARG A 244 43.10 -34.43 -21.06
C ARG A 244 44.51 -34.11 -21.59
N ARG A 245 45.54 -34.39 -20.79
CA ARG A 245 46.92 -34.40 -21.26
C ARG A 245 47.05 -35.50 -22.32
N PRO A 246 47.63 -35.23 -23.47
CA PRO A 246 47.94 -36.28 -24.44
C PRO A 246 48.97 -37.25 -23.82
N ALA A 247 48.68 -38.54 -23.92
CA ALA A 247 49.64 -39.58 -23.54
C ALA A 247 50.87 -39.53 -24.53
N ARG A 248 52.04 -39.56 -23.94
CA ARG A 248 53.29 -39.75 -24.72
C ARG A 248 53.44 -41.21 -25.01
#